data_ec36a4736f572c8716a5a57bf856cb11
#
_entry.id   ec36a4736f572c8716a5a57bf856cb11
#
_cell.length_a   1.000
_cell.length_b   1.000
_cell.length_c   1.000
_cell.angle_alpha   90.00
_cell.angle_beta   90.00
_cell.angle_gamma   90.00
#
_symmetry.space_group_name_H-M   'P 1'
#
loop_
_entity.id
_entity.type
_entity.pdbx_description
1 polymer ?
#
loop_
_entity_poly.entity_id
_entity_poly.type
_entity_poly.pdbx_seq_one_letter_code
_entity_poly.pdbx_strand_id
1 'polypeptide(L)'
;MGLLFALFGLWTALTPSLVPRTWWMLAVSVSLSTLLFYGIGSLIGTMARWFADAIVLRISASPRAVRHLTWAGAGLIILISVWMWLWSVKQQTRVANTVGLRRDVWFVQTVGVPAGILLFTALLLLIRLIVRGVRKLYYGVHKVVTQPVVATIVVVLVVSLLLWASNSVVVRVTANAVAHQTAELNKTTAPGRIQPSSPLRSGSPDSMEPWDTLGRQGQDVITNGPSAVDINAVTGKPALTPIRVYAGFSSKRTFEQEA
;
A
#
# COMPACT_ATOMS: atom_id res chain seq x y z
N MET A 1 -20.20 3.85 -14.25
CA MET A 1 -19.49 2.58 -13.96
C MET A 1 -18.18 2.81 -13.18
N GLY A 2 -17.27 3.67 -13.62
CA GLY A 2 -15.98 3.87 -12.91
C GLY A 2 -16.09 4.17 -11.42
N LEU A 3 -16.98 5.08 -11.00
CA LEU A 3 -17.18 5.40 -9.58
C LEU A 3 -17.78 4.25 -8.76
N LEU A 4 -18.64 3.42 -9.35
CA LEU A 4 -19.18 2.24 -8.66
C LEU A 4 -18.09 1.21 -8.37
N PHE A 5 -17.22 0.97 -9.36
CA PHE A 5 -16.08 0.09 -9.16
C PHE A 5 -15.05 0.70 -8.20
N ALA A 6 -14.85 2.01 -8.22
CA ALA A 6 -13.99 2.70 -7.26
C ALA A 6 -14.46 2.47 -5.80
N LEU A 7 -15.77 2.50 -5.54
CA LEU A 7 -16.33 2.15 -4.23
C LEU A 7 -16.03 0.71 -3.84
N PHE A 8 -16.14 -0.21 -4.79
CA PHE A 8 -15.75 -1.60 -4.53
C PHE A 8 -14.26 -1.72 -4.19
N GLY A 9 -13.40 -0.97 -4.89
CA GLY A 9 -11.97 -0.86 -4.56
C GLY A 9 -11.71 -0.27 -3.17
N LEU A 10 -12.48 0.71 -2.74
CA LEU A 10 -12.45 1.25 -1.38
C LEU A 10 -12.81 0.17 -0.36
N TRP A 11 -13.87 -0.58 -0.58
CA TRP A 11 -14.31 -1.63 0.35
C TRP A 11 -13.29 -2.78 0.44
N THR A 12 -12.67 -3.19 -0.67
CA THR A 12 -11.59 -4.20 -0.64
C THR A 12 -10.38 -3.72 0.13
N ALA A 13 -10.03 -2.43 0.07
CA ALA A 13 -8.94 -1.86 0.87
C ALA A 13 -9.24 -1.85 2.38
N LEU A 14 -10.51 -1.81 2.78
CA LEU A 14 -10.95 -1.88 4.17
C LEU A 14 -10.96 -3.29 4.75
N THR A 15 -10.76 -4.33 3.94
CA THR A 15 -10.67 -5.71 4.45
C THR A 15 -9.52 -5.83 5.45
N PRO A 16 -9.73 -6.59 6.54
CA PRO A 16 -8.74 -6.74 7.60
C PRO A 16 -7.46 -7.36 7.07
N SER A 17 -6.34 -6.85 7.53
CA SER A 17 -4.99 -7.35 7.27
C SER A 17 -4.47 -8.06 8.51
N LEU A 18 -3.69 -9.13 8.32
CA LEU A 18 -3.02 -9.83 9.41
C LEU A 18 -1.98 -8.94 10.14
N VAL A 19 -1.47 -7.93 9.45
CA VAL A 19 -0.53 -6.95 10.03
C VAL A 19 -1.26 -5.65 10.27
N PRO A 20 -1.22 -5.08 11.50
CA PRO A 20 -1.81 -3.79 11.80
C PRO A 20 -1.17 -2.69 10.95
N ARG A 21 -1.99 -2.03 10.13
CA ARG A 21 -1.53 -0.97 9.22
C ARG A 21 -1.38 0.36 9.95
N THR A 22 -0.44 1.18 9.53
CA THR A 22 -0.39 2.60 9.92
C THR A 22 -1.41 3.38 9.07
N TRP A 23 -1.79 4.58 9.53
CA TRP A 23 -2.74 5.43 8.81
C TRP A 23 -2.32 5.75 7.37
N TRP A 24 -1.02 5.98 7.14
CA TRP A 24 -0.49 6.26 5.80
C TRP A 24 -0.46 5.01 4.90
N MET A 25 -0.14 3.82 5.45
CA MET A 25 -0.25 2.55 4.71
C MET A 25 -1.69 2.27 4.29
N LEU A 26 -2.65 2.56 5.17
CA LEU A 26 -4.07 2.45 4.86
C LEU A 26 -4.44 3.45 3.76
N ALA A 27 -3.99 4.71 3.84
CA ALA A 27 -4.24 5.73 2.83
C ALA A 27 -3.71 5.32 1.44
N VAL A 28 -2.49 4.80 1.36
CA VAL A 28 -1.91 4.29 0.11
C VAL A 28 -2.71 3.10 -0.42
N SER A 29 -3.06 2.14 0.43
CA SER A 29 -3.85 0.97 0.04
C SER A 29 -5.23 1.37 -0.50
N VAL A 30 -5.94 2.27 0.20
CA VAL A 30 -7.23 2.82 -0.23
C VAL A 30 -7.10 3.52 -1.57
N SER A 31 -6.10 4.39 -1.72
CA SER A 31 -5.89 5.15 -2.95
C SER A 31 -5.62 4.25 -4.16
N LEU A 32 -4.68 3.32 -4.03
CA LEU A 32 -4.28 2.44 -5.14
C LEU A 32 -5.40 1.46 -5.53
N SER A 33 -6.06 0.83 -4.55
CA SER A 33 -7.19 -0.06 -4.82
C SER A 33 -8.33 0.69 -5.50
N THR A 34 -8.71 1.85 -4.98
CA THR A 34 -9.78 2.69 -5.55
C THR A 34 -9.44 3.13 -6.97
N LEU A 35 -8.18 3.51 -7.23
CA LEU A 35 -7.72 3.93 -8.56
C LEU A 35 -7.73 2.77 -9.57
N LEU A 36 -7.26 1.59 -9.16
CA LEU A 36 -7.26 0.38 -9.99
C LEU A 36 -8.69 0.00 -10.41
N PHE A 37 -9.59 -0.10 -9.43
CA PHE A 37 -10.99 -0.46 -9.70
C PHE A 37 -11.72 0.64 -10.48
N TYR A 38 -11.41 1.92 -10.25
CA TYR A 38 -11.92 3.00 -11.09
C TYR A 38 -11.50 2.82 -12.57
N GLY A 39 -10.24 2.47 -12.80
CA GLY A 39 -9.73 2.19 -14.15
C GLY A 39 -10.47 1.02 -14.81
N ILE A 40 -10.59 -0.10 -14.11
CA ILE A 40 -11.33 -1.29 -14.59
C ILE A 40 -12.79 -0.93 -14.87
N GLY A 41 -13.48 -0.25 -13.95
CA GLY A 41 -14.89 0.11 -14.11
C GLY A 41 -15.13 1.13 -15.22
N SER A 42 -14.18 2.04 -15.46
CA SER A 42 -14.27 2.97 -16.60
C SER A 42 -14.05 2.27 -17.93
N LEU A 43 -13.15 1.29 -18.00
CA LEU A 43 -12.93 0.45 -19.17
C LEU A 43 -14.19 -0.37 -19.50
N ILE A 44 -14.71 -1.11 -18.49
CA ILE A 44 -15.95 -1.89 -18.64
C ILE A 44 -17.11 -0.99 -19.08
N GLY A 45 -17.27 0.19 -18.47
CA GLY A 45 -18.31 1.14 -18.83
C GLY A 45 -18.17 1.70 -20.25
N THR A 46 -16.95 1.80 -20.77
CA THR A 46 -16.70 2.19 -22.16
C THR A 46 -17.07 1.06 -23.13
N MET A 47 -16.65 -0.16 -22.80
CA MET A 47 -17.00 -1.35 -23.60
C MET A 47 -18.51 -1.58 -23.60
N ALA A 48 -19.17 -1.49 -22.44
CA ALA A 48 -20.62 -1.66 -22.35
C ALA A 48 -21.38 -0.63 -23.21
N ARG A 49 -20.93 0.62 -23.23
CA ARG A 49 -21.53 1.65 -24.12
C ARG A 49 -21.34 1.31 -25.58
N TRP A 50 -20.12 0.91 -25.95
CA TRP A 50 -19.83 0.50 -27.33
C TRP A 50 -20.72 -0.67 -27.79
N PHE A 51 -20.90 -1.70 -26.94
CA PHE A 51 -21.82 -2.79 -27.21
C PHE A 51 -23.28 -2.34 -27.28
N ALA A 52 -23.73 -1.49 -26.35
CA ALA A 52 -25.11 -0.99 -26.35
C ALA A 52 -25.43 -0.16 -27.61
N ASP A 53 -24.48 0.66 -28.06
CA ASP A 53 -24.59 1.41 -29.30
C ASP A 53 -24.62 0.48 -30.55
N ALA A 54 -23.82 -0.60 -30.54
CA ALA A 54 -23.78 -1.58 -31.61
C ALA A 54 -25.10 -2.38 -31.77
N ILE A 55 -25.82 -2.62 -30.65
CA ILE A 55 -27.08 -3.39 -30.61
C ILE A 55 -28.31 -2.47 -30.68
N VAL A 56 -28.12 -1.14 -30.77
CA VAL A 56 -29.19 -0.12 -30.80
C VAL A 56 -30.13 -0.25 -29.58
N LEU A 57 -29.59 -0.67 -28.43
CA LEU A 57 -30.38 -0.90 -27.20
C LEU A 57 -30.71 0.45 -26.56
N ARG A 58 -31.93 0.92 -26.74
CA ARG A 58 -32.44 2.14 -26.09
C ARG A 58 -33.34 1.75 -24.91
N ILE A 59 -32.80 1.83 -23.70
CA ILE A 59 -33.60 1.65 -22.48
C ILE A 59 -34.23 3.00 -22.12
N SER A 60 -35.54 3.11 -22.29
CA SER A 60 -36.29 4.27 -21.90
C SER A 60 -36.86 4.08 -20.47
N ALA A 61 -36.28 4.77 -19.52
CA ALA A 61 -36.77 4.77 -18.14
C ALA A 61 -37.41 6.13 -17.79
N SER A 62 -38.51 6.13 -17.01
CA SER A 62 -39.14 7.38 -16.62
C SER A 62 -38.21 8.20 -15.71
N PRO A 63 -38.18 9.55 -15.85
CA PRO A 63 -37.28 10.40 -15.05
C PRO A 63 -37.53 10.27 -13.52
N ARG A 64 -38.77 9.98 -13.13
CA ARG A 64 -39.13 9.75 -11.70
C ARG A 64 -38.49 8.44 -11.20
N ALA A 65 -38.63 7.35 -11.94
CA ALA A 65 -38.03 6.06 -11.57
C ALA A 65 -36.52 6.15 -11.45
N VAL A 66 -35.84 6.81 -12.41
CA VAL A 66 -34.41 7.06 -12.36
C VAL A 66 -34.01 7.81 -11.09
N ARG A 67 -34.75 8.88 -10.75
CA ARG A 67 -34.45 9.65 -9.54
C ARG A 67 -34.63 8.86 -8.26
N HIS A 68 -35.69 8.07 -8.13
CA HIS A 68 -35.90 7.22 -6.95
C HIS A 68 -34.85 6.14 -6.86
N LEU A 69 -34.47 5.49 -7.96
CA LEU A 69 -33.43 4.47 -8.03
C LEU A 69 -32.06 5.04 -7.65
N THR A 70 -31.73 6.26 -8.11
CA THR A 70 -30.44 6.91 -7.75
C THR A 70 -30.39 7.24 -6.26
N TRP A 71 -31.46 7.77 -5.65
CA TRP A 71 -31.49 8.05 -4.22
C TRP A 71 -31.45 6.77 -3.37
N ALA A 72 -32.21 5.74 -3.76
CA ALA A 72 -32.18 4.44 -3.10
C ALA A 72 -30.79 3.79 -3.21
N GLY A 73 -30.20 3.84 -4.39
CA GLY A 73 -28.83 3.35 -4.62
C GLY A 73 -27.78 4.11 -3.81
N ALA A 74 -27.88 5.45 -3.73
CA ALA A 74 -26.99 6.26 -2.91
C ALA A 74 -27.12 5.92 -1.41
N GLY A 75 -28.36 5.78 -0.91
CA GLY A 75 -28.62 5.37 0.47
C GLY A 75 -28.03 3.99 0.78
N LEU A 76 -28.20 3.03 -0.11
CA LEU A 76 -27.63 1.69 0.03
C LEU A 76 -26.10 1.70 0.06
N ILE A 77 -25.48 2.49 -0.82
CA ILE A 77 -24.02 2.66 -0.87
C ILE A 77 -23.51 3.23 0.45
N ILE A 78 -24.17 4.26 0.99
CA ILE A 78 -23.78 4.86 2.27
C ILE A 78 -23.89 3.81 3.39
N LEU A 79 -25.00 3.09 3.47
CA LEU A 79 -25.23 2.03 4.46
C LEU A 79 -24.14 0.97 4.41
N ILE A 80 -23.84 0.44 3.22
CA ILE A 80 -22.80 -0.57 3.04
C ILE A 80 -21.42 0.01 3.42
N SER A 81 -21.12 1.26 3.06
CA SER A 81 -19.83 1.88 3.37
C SER A 81 -19.65 2.08 4.87
N VAL A 82 -20.68 2.53 5.59
CA VAL A 82 -20.64 2.65 7.05
C VAL A 82 -20.50 1.28 7.70
N TRP A 83 -21.26 0.29 7.25
CA TRP A 83 -21.19 -1.07 7.76
C TRP A 83 -19.78 -1.68 7.55
N MET A 84 -19.21 -1.56 6.35
CA MET A 84 -17.87 -2.03 6.02
C MET A 84 -16.80 -1.35 6.88
N TRP A 85 -16.94 -0.03 7.10
CA TRP A 85 -16.03 0.73 7.95
C TRP A 85 -16.06 0.25 9.40
N LEU A 86 -17.26 0.12 9.99
CA LEU A 86 -17.44 -0.38 11.37
C LEU A 86 -16.94 -1.81 11.52
N TRP A 87 -17.25 -2.66 10.54
CA TRP A 87 -16.77 -4.04 10.51
C TRP A 87 -15.24 -4.11 10.45
N SER A 88 -14.62 -3.30 9.60
CA SER A 88 -13.15 -3.20 9.47
C SER A 88 -12.50 -2.75 10.78
N VAL A 89 -13.04 -1.70 11.44
CA VAL A 89 -12.55 -1.25 12.76
C VAL A 89 -12.60 -2.38 13.77
N LYS A 90 -13.75 -3.07 13.87
CA LYS A 90 -13.94 -4.19 14.83
C LYS A 90 -12.92 -5.32 14.60
N GLN A 91 -12.72 -5.71 13.36
CA GLN A 91 -11.79 -6.80 13.02
C GLN A 91 -10.33 -6.40 13.26
N GLN A 92 -9.93 -5.19 12.87
CA GLN A 92 -8.57 -4.72 13.10
C GLN A 92 -8.25 -4.52 14.59
N THR A 93 -9.25 -4.12 15.40
CA THR A 93 -9.10 -4.06 16.85
C THR A 93 -8.86 -5.45 17.44
N ARG A 94 -9.56 -6.46 16.96
CA ARG A 94 -9.33 -7.85 17.38
C ARG A 94 -7.90 -8.31 17.05
N VAL A 95 -7.47 -8.08 15.80
CA VAL A 95 -6.09 -8.43 15.38
C VAL A 95 -5.06 -7.71 16.22
N ALA A 96 -5.22 -6.39 16.44
CA ALA A 96 -4.30 -5.60 17.26
C ALA A 96 -4.19 -6.14 18.69
N ASN A 97 -5.31 -6.52 19.29
CA ASN A 97 -5.35 -7.09 20.64
C ASN A 97 -4.67 -8.46 20.70
N THR A 98 -4.86 -9.31 19.68
CA THR A 98 -4.23 -10.64 19.61
C THR A 98 -2.70 -10.55 19.50
N VAL A 99 -2.20 -9.54 18.79
CA VAL A 99 -0.75 -9.32 18.60
C VAL A 99 -0.14 -8.47 19.74
N GLY A 100 -0.96 -8.01 20.69
CA GLY A 100 -0.49 -7.19 21.81
C GLY A 100 -0.06 -5.76 21.44
N LEU A 101 -0.45 -5.30 20.25
CA LEU A 101 -0.12 -3.96 19.77
C LEU A 101 -1.16 -2.96 20.26
N ARG A 102 -0.75 -2.05 21.16
CA ARG A 102 -1.56 -0.89 21.56
C ARG A 102 -1.56 0.17 20.45
N ARG A 103 -2.46 0.03 19.47
CA ARG A 103 -2.69 1.05 18.45
C ARG A 103 -4.12 1.52 18.47
N ASP A 104 -4.29 2.82 18.34
CA ASP A 104 -5.61 3.42 18.16
C ASP A 104 -6.10 3.15 16.73
N VAL A 105 -6.83 2.03 16.58
CA VAL A 105 -7.39 1.60 15.28
C VAL A 105 -8.41 2.61 14.77
N TRP A 106 -9.14 3.29 15.66
CA TRP A 106 -10.08 4.34 15.30
C TRP A 106 -9.36 5.50 14.63
N PHE A 107 -8.28 5.99 15.23
CA PHE A 107 -7.46 7.06 14.65
C PHE A 107 -6.92 6.65 13.27
N VAL A 108 -6.37 5.45 13.15
CA VAL A 108 -5.82 4.94 11.88
C VAL A 108 -6.88 4.92 10.78
N GLN A 109 -8.09 4.47 11.08
CA GLN A 109 -9.19 4.40 10.10
C GLN A 109 -9.76 5.77 9.78
N THR A 110 -9.99 6.61 10.81
CA THR A 110 -10.60 7.94 10.65
C THR A 110 -9.72 8.90 9.88
N VAL A 111 -8.39 8.77 10.02
CA VAL A 111 -7.42 9.59 9.27
C VAL A 111 -7.05 8.92 7.95
N GLY A 112 -6.77 7.61 7.97
CA GLY A 112 -6.27 6.89 6.82
C GLY A 112 -7.24 6.80 5.64
N VAL A 113 -8.54 6.60 5.91
CA VAL A 113 -9.54 6.50 4.82
C VAL A 113 -9.76 7.83 4.11
N PRO A 114 -10.03 8.96 4.78
CA PRO A 114 -10.11 10.25 4.10
C PRO A 114 -8.81 10.65 3.39
N ALA A 115 -7.64 10.42 4.02
CA ALA A 115 -6.36 10.67 3.39
C ALA A 115 -6.18 9.84 2.10
N GLY A 116 -6.63 8.58 2.12
CA GLY A 116 -6.63 7.71 0.93
C GLY A 116 -7.54 8.21 -0.19
N ILE A 117 -8.73 8.72 0.15
CA ILE A 117 -9.64 9.32 -0.83
C ILE A 117 -9.06 10.60 -1.41
N LEU A 118 -8.42 11.44 -0.59
CA LEU A 118 -7.72 12.63 -1.08
C LEU A 118 -6.57 12.27 -2.01
N LEU A 119 -5.75 11.30 -1.63
CA LEU A 119 -4.65 10.80 -2.45
C LEU A 119 -5.16 10.19 -3.77
N PHE A 120 -6.23 9.39 -3.75
CA PHE A 120 -6.90 8.90 -4.95
C PHE A 120 -7.33 10.05 -5.87
N THR A 121 -7.96 11.07 -5.31
CA THR A 121 -8.42 12.24 -6.07
C THR A 121 -7.23 12.97 -6.70
N ALA A 122 -6.16 13.19 -5.94
CA ALA A 122 -4.93 13.81 -6.44
C ALA A 122 -4.29 13.01 -7.57
N LEU A 123 -4.17 11.68 -7.41
CA LEU A 123 -3.65 10.79 -8.46
C LEU A 123 -4.54 10.78 -9.70
N LEU A 124 -5.85 10.77 -9.54
CA LEU A 124 -6.79 10.85 -10.65
C LEU A 124 -6.68 12.17 -11.42
N LEU A 125 -6.53 13.29 -10.70
CA LEU A 125 -6.29 14.60 -11.31
C LEU A 125 -4.94 14.64 -12.04
N LEU A 126 -3.90 14.09 -11.44
CA LEU A 126 -2.58 13.97 -12.06
C LEU A 126 -2.64 13.15 -13.36
N ILE A 127 -3.29 11.99 -13.36
CA ILE A 127 -3.49 11.17 -14.55
C ILE A 127 -4.24 11.96 -15.63
N ARG A 128 -5.30 12.67 -15.26
CA ARG A 128 -6.04 13.52 -16.19
C ARG A 128 -5.20 14.64 -16.78
N LEU A 129 -4.32 15.24 -15.96
CA LEU A 129 -3.38 16.28 -16.39
C LEU A 129 -2.37 15.70 -17.40
N ILE A 130 -1.81 14.53 -17.10
CA ILE A 130 -0.89 13.83 -17.98
C ILE A 130 -1.57 13.51 -19.32
N VAL A 131 -2.78 12.93 -19.29
CA VAL A 131 -3.54 12.61 -20.51
C VAL A 131 -3.84 13.88 -21.34
N ARG A 132 -4.18 15.00 -20.68
CA ARG A 132 -4.38 16.29 -21.38
C ARG A 132 -3.06 16.80 -22.00
N GLY A 133 -1.96 16.65 -21.26
CA GLY A 133 -0.62 17.00 -21.76
C GLY A 133 -0.23 16.19 -23.01
N VAL A 134 -0.42 14.86 -22.94
CA VAL A 134 -0.16 13.95 -24.06
C VAL A 134 -1.03 14.30 -25.28
N ARG A 135 -2.31 14.61 -25.06
CA ARG A 135 -3.19 15.06 -26.15
C ARG A 135 -2.72 16.38 -26.78
N LYS A 136 -2.33 17.36 -25.95
CA LYS A 136 -1.79 18.63 -26.46
C LYS A 136 -0.49 18.41 -27.26
N LEU A 137 0.38 17.54 -26.76
CA LEU A 137 1.61 17.15 -27.46
C LEU A 137 1.28 16.51 -28.81
N TYR A 138 0.34 15.57 -28.85
CA TYR A 138 -0.11 14.91 -30.08
C TYR A 138 -0.61 15.92 -31.11
N TYR A 139 -1.50 16.84 -30.72
CA TYR A 139 -2.00 17.87 -31.63
C TYR A 139 -0.91 18.87 -32.06
N GLY A 140 0.06 19.16 -31.19
CA GLY A 140 1.22 19.99 -31.52
C GLY A 140 2.12 19.34 -32.58
N VAL A 141 2.45 18.07 -32.37
CA VAL A 141 3.25 17.28 -33.33
C VAL A 141 2.50 17.09 -34.64
N HIS A 142 1.19 16.84 -34.61
CA HIS A 142 0.37 16.64 -35.82
C HIS A 142 0.26 17.89 -36.68
N LYS A 143 0.47 19.09 -36.16
CA LYS A 143 0.56 20.33 -36.95
C LYS A 143 1.81 20.38 -37.82
N VAL A 144 2.91 19.74 -37.35
CA VAL A 144 4.20 19.73 -38.06
C VAL A 144 4.33 18.46 -38.92
N VAL A 145 3.86 17.34 -38.40
CA VAL A 145 3.92 16.02 -39.06
C VAL A 145 2.52 15.65 -39.54
N THR A 146 2.26 15.78 -40.84
CA THR A 146 0.96 15.55 -41.44
C THR A 146 0.51 14.07 -41.43
N GLN A 147 1.47 13.14 -41.30
CA GLN A 147 1.14 11.71 -41.22
C GLN A 147 0.79 11.29 -39.79
N PRO A 148 -0.45 10.82 -39.52
CA PRO A 148 -0.91 10.51 -38.15
C PRO A 148 -0.11 9.36 -37.51
N VAL A 149 0.38 8.40 -38.29
CA VAL A 149 1.19 7.28 -37.81
C VAL A 149 2.53 7.78 -37.23
N VAL A 150 3.22 8.67 -37.97
CA VAL A 150 4.51 9.24 -37.55
C VAL A 150 4.32 10.12 -36.30
N ALA A 151 3.27 10.95 -36.27
CA ALA A 151 2.94 11.75 -35.11
C ALA A 151 2.70 10.88 -33.86
N THR A 152 1.98 9.76 -34.03
CA THR A 152 1.75 8.80 -32.93
C THR A 152 3.07 8.18 -32.44
N ILE A 153 3.93 7.74 -33.35
CA ILE A 153 5.24 7.15 -33.00
C ILE A 153 6.09 8.16 -32.21
N VAL A 154 6.18 9.42 -32.67
CA VAL A 154 6.94 10.47 -32.00
C VAL A 154 6.39 10.72 -30.58
N VAL A 155 5.08 10.82 -30.42
CA VAL A 155 4.46 11.02 -29.10
C VAL A 155 4.72 9.83 -28.18
N VAL A 156 4.59 8.59 -28.67
CA VAL A 156 4.88 7.39 -27.88
C VAL A 156 6.34 7.37 -27.45
N LEU A 157 7.29 7.69 -28.34
CA LEU A 157 8.72 7.76 -28.00
C LEU A 157 9.00 8.81 -26.93
N VAL A 158 8.45 10.02 -27.06
CA VAL A 158 8.64 11.10 -26.08
C VAL A 158 8.04 10.70 -24.72
N VAL A 159 6.84 10.17 -24.70
CA VAL A 159 6.18 9.72 -23.46
C VAL A 159 6.97 8.57 -22.83
N SER A 160 7.43 7.60 -23.62
CA SER A 160 8.23 6.48 -23.12
C SER A 160 9.57 6.96 -22.53
N LEU A 161 10.23 7.91 -23.17
CA LEU A 161 11.46 8.50 -22.65
C LEU A 161 11.24 9.25 -21.34
N LEU A 162 10.16 10.03 -21.24
CA LEU A 162 9.79 10.72 -20.00
C LEU A 162 9.47 9.74 -18.88
N LEU A 163 8.74 8.66 -19.16
CA LEU A 163 8.44 7.62 -18.18
C LEU A 163 9.70 6.89 -17.73
N TRP A 164 10.60 6.57 -18.65
CA TRP A 164 11.87 5.94 -18.32
C TRP A 164 12.76 6.85 -17.44
N ALA A 165 12.89 8.11 -17.80
CA ALA A 165 13.63 9.09 -17.00
C ALA A 165 13.01 9.30 -15.61
N SER A 166 11.67 9.40 -15.54
CA SER A 166 10.94 9.54 -14.27
C SER A 166 11.09 8.30 -13.38
N ASN A 167 11.01 7.10 -13.96
CA ASN A 167 11.15 5.86 -13.22
C ASN A 167 12.51 5.75 -12.54
N SER A 168 13.59 6.07 -13.25
CA SER A 168 14.94 6.01 -12.68
C SER A 168 15.14 7.01 -11.53
N VAL A 169 14.55 8.21 -11.62
CA VAL A 169 14.60 9.22 -10.54
C VAL A 169 13.73 8.82 -9.36
N VAL A 170 12.47 8.44 -9.62
CA VAL A 170 11.50 8.07 -8.56
C VAL A 170 12.01 6.85 -7.77
N VAL A 171 12.47 5.82 -8.47
CA VAL A 171 12.99 4.61 -7.79
C VAL A 171 14.21 4.94 -6.93
N ARG A 172 15.15 5.72 -7.44
CA ARG A 172 16.35 6.12 -6.66
C ARG A 172 15.99 6.98 -5.45
N VAL A 173 15.12 7.99 -5.63
CA VAL A 173 14.72 8.89 -4.54
C VAL A 173 13.95 8.13 -3.47
N THR A 174 13.00 7.28 -3.87
CA THR A 174 12.20 6.50 -2.92
C THR A 174 13.03 5.43 -2.21
N ALA A 175 13.88 4.70 -2.94
CA ALA A 175 14.77 3.71 -2.34
C ALA A 175 15.73 4.36 -1.34
N ASN A 176 16.36 5.48 -1.70
CA ASN A 176 17.24 6.22 -0.79
C ASN A 176 16.48 6.77 0.43
N ALA A 177 15.29 7.33 0.24
CA ALA A 177 14.47 7.85 1.36
C ALA A 177 14.07 6.74 2.34
N VAL A 178 13.65 5.58 1.83
CA VAL A 178 13.31 4.40 2.65
C VAL A 178 14.55 3.86 3.34
N ALA A 179 15.66 3.72 2.63
CA ALA A 179 16.92 3.25 3.20
C ALA A 179 17.41 4.17 4.33
N HIS A 180 17.39 5.51 4.11
CA HIS A 180 17.75 6.47 5.15
C HIS A 180 16.84 6.41 6.38
N GLN A 181 15.52 6.37 6.19
CA GLN A 181 14.57 6.25 7.31
C GLN A 181 14.77 4.94 8.08
N THR A 182 14.98 3.83 7.37
CA THR A 182 15.19 2.52 8.00
C THR A 182 16.52 2.50 8.76
N ALA A 183 17.58 3.07 8.18
CA ALA A 183 18.88 3.17 8.83
C ALA A 183 18.84 4.04 10.08
N GLU A 184 18.15 5.19 10.05
CA GLU A 184 18.00 6.05 11.23
C GLU A 184 17.21 5.38 12.35
N LEU A 185 16.09 4.73 12.01
CA LEU A 185 15.30 3.96 12.98
C LEU A 185 16.09 2.78 13.57
N ASN A 186 17.02 2.20 12.79
CA ASN A 186 17.81 1.06 13.21
C ASN A 186 19.05 1.44 14.06
N LYS A 187 19.50 2.71 14.01
CA LYS A 187 20.61 3.20 14.83
C LYS A 187 20.31 3.25 16.34
N THR A 188 19.03 3.36 16.71
CA THR A 188 18.62 3.52 18.10
C THR A 188 18.41 2.17 18.77
N THR A 189 19.10 1.92 19.90
CA THR A 189 18.84 0.76 20.75
C THR A 189 17.48 0.89 21.42
N ALA A 190 16.66 -0.16 21.40
CA ALA A 190 15.39 -0.15 22.13
C ALA A 190 15.64 -0.16 23.65
N PRO A 191 14.94 0.67 24.46
CA PRO A 191 15.09 0.66 25.90
C PRO A 191 14.80 -0.72 26.49
N GLY A 192 15.61 -1.13 27.49
CA GLY A 192 15.41 -2.40 28.18
C GLY A 192 15.90 -3.64 27.45
N ARG A 193 16.63 -3.49 26.33
CA ARG A 193 17.25 -4.62 25.63
C ARG A 193 18.60 -4.93 26.23
N ILE A 194 18.78 -6.19 26.65
CA ILE A 194 20.01 -6.68 27.27
C ILE A 194 20.70 -7.59 26.26
N GLN A 195 22.01 -7.38 26.07
CA GLN A 195 22.86 -8.23 25.24
C GLN A 195 22.77 -9.68 25.72
N PRO A 196 22.53 -10.66 24.83
CA PRO A 196 22.48 -12.06 25.22
C PRO A 196 23.86 -12.57 25.62
N SER A 197 23.91 -13.40 26.65
CA SER A 197 25.16 -14.08 27.09
C SER A 197 25.40 -15.40 26.39
N SER A 198 24.39 -15.97 25.73
CA SER A 198 24.50 -17.29 25.10
C SER A 198 25.16 -17.19 23.72
N PRO A 199 26.20 -18.00 23.42
CA PRO A 199 26.86 -18.03 22.11
C PRO A 199 25.94 -18.50 20.98
N LEU A 200 24.78 -19.09 21.32
CA LEU A 200 23.75 -19.52 20.36
C LEU A 200 22.84 -18.37 19.87
N ARG A 201 23.16 -17.13 20.23
CA ARG A 201 22.40 -15.95 19.83
C ARG A 201 23.31 -14.93 19.20
N SER A 202 22.88 -14.35 18.06
CA SER A 202 23.58 -13.21 17.46
C SER A 202 23.69 -12.07 18.46
N GLY A 203 24.76 -11.31 18.41
CA GLY A 203 25.02 -10.21 19.32
C GLY A 203 25.54 -10.61 20.69
N SER A 204 25.77 -11.89 20.97
CA SER A 204 26.51 -12.32 22.18
C SER A 204 27.99 -11.92 22.07
N PRO A 205 28.74 -11.85 23.18
CA PRO A 205 30.17 -11.53 23.15
C PRO A 205 30.99 -12.44 22.23
N ASP A 206 30.59 -13.73 22.11
CA ASP A 206 31.27 -14.75 21.32
C ASP A 206 30.64 -14.94 19.92
N SER A 207 29.69 -14.10 19.52
CA SER A 207 29.07 -14.20 18.20
C SER A 207 29.88 -13.48 17.13
N MET A 208 29.78 -13.96 15.89
CA MET A 208 30.43 -13.31 14.75
C MET A 208 29.85 -11.92 14.44
N GLU A 209 28.61 -11.66 14.83
CA GLU A 209 27.94 -10.39 14.63
C GLU A 209 27.86 -9.62 15.96
N PRO A 210 28.54 -8.48 16.11
CA PRO A 210 28.53 -7.69 17.33
C PRO A 210 27.15 -7.11 17.66
N TRP A 211 26.83 -6.93 18.92
CA TRP A 211 25.55 -6.42 19.40
C TRP A 211 25.17 -5.05 18.83
N ASP A 212 26.13 -4.17 18.69
CA ASP A 212 25.95 -2.80 18.17
C ASP A 212 25.73 -2.74 16.66
N THR A 213 26.04 -3.83 15.94
CA THR A 213 25.83 -3.92 14.49
C THR A 213 24.44 -4.45 14.13
N LEU A 214 23.77 -5.18 15.03
CA LEU A 214 22.44 -5.74 14.79
C LEU A 214 21.35 -4.68 14.53
N GLY A 215 21.54 -3.45 15.03
CA GLY A 215 20.55 -2.42 15.01
C GLY A 215 19.31 -2.76 15.86
N ARG A 216 18.37 -1.83 15.95
CA ARG A 216 17.19 -1.97 16.80
C ARG A 216 16.35 -3.21 16.49
N GLN A 217 16.12 -3.47 15.21
CA GLN A 217 15.28 -4.61 14.79
C GLN A 217 15.94 -5.95 15.09
N GLY A 218 17.24 -6.09 14.83
CA GLY A 218 17.99 -7.29 15.17
C GLY A 218 18.00 -7.53 16.66
N GLN A 219 18.25 -6.51 17.48
CA GLN A 219 18.20 -6.58 18.93
C GLN A 219 16.82 -7.01 19.42
N ASP A 220 15.74 -6.48 18.83
CA ASP A 220 14.37 -6.87 19.15
C ASP A 220 14.09 -8.34 18.81
N VAL A 221 14.54 -8.84 17.66
CA VAL A 221 14.37 -10.26 17.27
C VAL A 221 15.13 -11.19 18.22
N ILE A 222 16.36 -10.83 18.59
CA ILE A 222 17.20 -11.66 19.47
C ILE A 222 16.69 -11.69 20.90
N THR A 223 16.17 -10.58 21.42
CA THR A 223 15.72 -10.47 22.81
C THR A 223 14.26 -10.85 23.02
N ASN A 224 13.39 -10.63 22.02
CA ASN A 224 11.98 -10.95 22.09
C ASN A 224 11.73 -12.42 21.73
N GLY A 225 10.95 -13.10 22.55
CA GLY A 225 10.48 -14.45 22.28
C GLY A 225 10.73 -15.37 23.47
N PRO A 226 10.17 -16.60 23.44
CA PRO A 226 10.16 -17.48 24.59
C PRO A 226 11.56 -17.87 25.04
N SER A 227 11.82 -17.82 26.34
CA SER A 227 13.02 -18.37 26.97
C SER A 227 12.91 -19.89 27.09
N ALA A 228 14.00 -20.57 27.46
CA ALA A 228 13.95 -22.00 27.78
C ALA A 228 12.98 -22.29 28.93
N VAL A 229 12.86 -21.35 29.88
CA VAL A 229 11.92 -21.46 31.02
C VAL A 229 10.47 -21.37 30.52
N ASP A 230 10.17 -20.45 29.63
CA ASP A 230 8.80 -20.31 29.05
C ASP A 230 8.41 -21.56 28.24
N ILE A 231 9.36 -22.10 27.48
CA ILE A 231 9.13 -23.32 26.70
C ILE A 231 8.90 -24.51 27.63
N ASN A 232 9.69 -24.64 28.67
CA ASN A 232 9.52 -25.69 29.68
C ASN A 232 8.16 -25.58 30.38
N ALA A 233 7.73 -24.37 30.74
CA ALA A 233 6.43 -24.14 31.36
C ALA A 233 5.25 -24.59 30.49
N VAL A 234 5.37 -24.47 29.17
CA VAL A 234 4.34 -24.88 28.21
C VAL A 234 4.42 -26.36 27.85
N THR A 235 5.62 -26.88 27.68
CA THR A 235 5.84 -28.26 27.20
C THR A 235 5.93 -29.30 28.33
N GLY A 236 6.17 -28.87 29.57
CA GLY A 236 6.45 -29.74 30.72
C GLY A 236 7.76 -30.52 30.61
N LYS A 237 8.65 -30.18 29.67
CA LYS A 237 9.94 -30.87 29.43
C LYS A 237 11.09 -29.87 29.49
N PRO A 238 12.29 -30.31 29.96
CA PRO A 238 13.47 -29.46 29.96
C PRO A 238 13.77 -28.97 28.53
N ALA A 239 13.78 -27.65 28.35
CA ALA A 239 14.04 -27.02 27.06
C ALA A 239 15.49 -26.54 26.98
N LEU A 240 16.11 -26.72 25.83
CA LEU A 240 17.41 -26.14 25.51
C LEU A 240 17.26 -24.62 25.25
N THR A 241 18.34 -23.87 25.41
CA THR A 241 18.36 -22.45 25.05
C THR A 241 18.03 -22.25 23.56
N PRO A 242 16.98 -21.49 23.23
CA PRO A 242 16.62 -21.30 21.82
C PRO A 242 17.73 -20.61 21.04
N ILE A 243 18.10 -21.20 19.91
CA ILE A 243 19.03 -20.60 18.95
C ILE A 243 18.32 -19.45 18.26
N ARG A 244 18.94 -18.27 18.21
CA ARG A 244 18.42 -17.11 17.49
C ARG A 244 19.52 -16.45 16.71
N VAL A 245 19.36 -16.50 15.40
CA VAL A 245 20.25 -15.84 14.46
C VAL A 245 19.46 -14.78 13.71
N TYR A 246 20.03 -13.61 13.62
CA TYR A 246 19.51 -12.51 12.83
C TYR A 246 20.51 -12.19 11.72
N ALA A 247 20.04 -12.32 10.48
CA ALA A 247 20.73 -11.83 9.30
C ALA A 247 19.80 -10.81 8.64
N GLY A 248 20.14 -9.57 8.70
CA GLY A 248 19.32 -8.47 8.16
C GLY A 248 20.17 -7.26 7.84
N PHE A 249 19.54 -6.22 7.30
CA PHE A 249 20.24 -4.99 6.95
C PHE A 249 20.89 -4.37 8.17
N SER A 250 22.21 -4.40 8.22
CA SER A 250 23.00 -3.74 9.26
C SER A 250 23.13 -2.24 8.94
N SER A 251 23.10 -1.42 9.98
CA SER A 251 23.36 0.02 9.84
C SER A 251 24.77 0.36 9.33
N LYS A 252 25.69 -0.60 9.40
CA LYS A 252 27.10 -0.45 8.98
C LYS A 252 27.40 -1.08 7.62
N ARG A 253 26.47 -1.85 7.03
CA ARG A 253 26.65 -2.48 5.72
C ARG A 253 25.88 -1.72 4.65
N THR A 254 26.46 -1.62 3.46
CA THR A 254 25.74 -1.12 2.28
C THR A 254 24.93 -2.24 1.66
N PHE A 255 23.90 -1.88 0.88
CA PHE A 255 23.07 -2.85 0.16
C PHE A 255 23.90 -3.81 -0.71
N GLU A 256 25.01 -3.31 -1.29
CA GLU A 256 25.94 -4.10 -2.12
C GLU A 256 26.77 -5.11 -1.32
N GLN A 257 26.92 -4.90 -0.01
CA GLN A 257 27.65 -5.82 0.89
C GLN A 257 26.73 -6.90 1.49
N GLU A 258 25.42 -6.74 1.37
CA GLU A 258 24.43 -7.68 1.89
C GLU A 258 23.79 -8.54 0.79
N ALA A 259 23.94 -8.14 -0.49
CA ALA A 259 23.49 -8.89 -1.67
C ALA A 259 24.54 -9.91 -2.10
#